data_226939fcf8c59d4e2a374daafd3dcee1
#
_entry.id   226939fcf8c59d4e2a374daafd3dcee1
#
_cell.length_a   1.000
_cell.length_b   1.000
_cell.length_c   1.000
_cell.angle_alpha   90.00
_cell.angle_beta   90.00
_cell.angle_gamma   90.00
#
_symmetry.space_group_name_H-M   'P 1'
#
loop_
_entity.id
_entity.type
_entity.pdbx_description
1 polymer ?
#
loop_
_entity_poly.entity_id
_entity_poly.type
_entity_poly.pdbx_seq_one_letter_code
_entity_poly.pdbx_strand_id
1 'polypeptide(L)'
;LPSGQPVIVNADGTVSVISETTISGTETLGTQFALPTTSGQKASFLGGTYDSVNKKAIITYRDVNNSSYGTAVVGTVGENSVTWGTPVVFESAQSQWTSCAFDSTNGKVVISYQDQANSFYGTSIVGTVSGNSISFGTPVVFRSSETTYIDTTYDASAGAIVVNGSFAGLGGGVVAGTVSGDSITFGSTVQFGGTGIYGRAVYHPEEQCTIIAWRDNNPSTRGSAIALTVSGTTITLGTRVYYLGAGQANQNDIAYDSDSKKIVIVCRDEVNTTYGSSIVGTVSGTTLTFASPVTFQSGAVDWMGIEGWFTGGVVMTYDDQSSGNKITLKYGTISGTTISWGTGLEVYSGTGNNGYTGWSMATDVGRLVLAYNANSDGKYRVYNPTFTSSSTNLTSENYIGIAKGAAAD
;
A
#
# COMPACT_ATOMS: atom_id res chain seq x y z
N LEU A 1 -7.34 -38.49 -1.73
CA LEU A 1 -7.46 -37.11 -1.35
C LEU A 1 -6.04 -36.53 -1.10
N PRO A 2 -5.77 -35.27 -1.46
CA PRO A 2 -4.49 -34.64 -1.17
C PRO A 2 -4.19 -34.65 0.34
N SER A 3 -2.96 -34.95 0.73
CA SER A 3 -2.54 -34.94 2.13
C SER A 3 -2.55 -33.53 2.71
N GLY A 4 -3.09 -33.38 3.92
CA GLY A 4 -3.13 -32.08 4.61
C GLY A 4 -4.30 -31.17 4.28
N GLN A 5 -5.18 -31.57 3.37
CA GLN A 5 -6.40 -30.82 3.07
C GLN A 5 -7.49 -31.10 4.12
N PRO A 6 -8.19 -30.06 4.59
CA PRO A 6 -9.35 -30.26 5.45
C PRO A 6 -10.49 -30.92 4.64
N VAL A 7 -11.20 -31.84 5.27
CA VAL A 7 -12.28 -32.61 4.64
C VAL A 7 -13.53 -32.57 5.49
N ILE A 8 -14.68 -32.69 4.82
CA ILE A 8 -16.00 -32.92 5.43
C ILE A 8 -16.50 -34.29 5.05
N VAL A 9 -17.21 -34.97 5.94
CA VAL A 9 -18.01 -36.15 5.59
C VAL A 9 -19.42 -35.69 5.31
N ASN A 10 -19.87 -36.02 4.12
CA ASN A 10 -21.23 -35.72 3.67
C ASN A 10 -22.23 -36.68 4.35
N ALA A 11 -23.52 -36.30 4.36
CA ALA A 11 -24.58 -37.13 4.95
C ALA A 11 -24.75 -38.51 4.29
N ASP A 12 -24.24 -38.66 3.07
CA ASP A 12 -24.24 -39.95 2.33
C ASP A 12 -23.01 -40.81 2.63
N GLY A 13 -22.13 -40.40 3.55
CA GLY A 13 -20.89 -41.08 3.92
C GLY A 13 -19.71 -40.80 2.99
N THR A 14 -19.86 -39.98 1.96
CA THR A 14 -18.74 -39.57 1.10
C THR A 14 -17.88 -38.48 1.77
N VAL A 15 -16.64 -38.36 1.35
CA VAL A 15 -15.71 -37.35 1.85
C VAL A 15 -15.42 -36.33 0.76
N SER A 16 -15.66 -35.08 1.04
CA SER A 16 -15.32 -33.95 0.16
C SER A 16 -14.17 -33.15 0.72
N VAL A 17 -13.24 -32.74 -0.11
CA VAL A 17 -12.27 -31.71 0.25
C VAL A 17 -13.02 -30.39 0.40
N ILE A 18 -12.72 -29.63 1.44
CA ILE A 18 -13.21 -28.25 1.54
C ILE A 18 -12.54 -27.49 0.40
N SER A 19 -13.26 -27.27 -0.68
CA SER A 19 -12.80 -26.42 -1.77
C SER A 19 -12.73 -24.98 -1.29
N GLU A 20 -11.75 -24.26 -1.80
CA GLU A 20 -11.47 -22.86 -1.50
C GLU A 20 -12.75 -22.03 -1.34
N THR A 21 -12.79 -21.25 -0.28
CA THR A 21 -13.89 -20.35 0.03
C THR A 21 -14.06 -19.36 -1.12
N THR A 22 -15.12 -19.50 -1.89
CA THR A 22 -15.50 -18.42 -2.81
C THR A 22 -15.95 -17.26 -1.95
N ILE A 23 -15.12 -16.24 -1.82
CA ILE A 23 -15.51 -15.00 -1.16
C ILE A 23 -16.50 -14.32 -2.11
N SER A 24 -17.77 -14.47 -1.84
CA SER A 24 -18.82 -13.69 -2.48
C SER A 24 -19.24 -12.58 -1.50
N GLY A 25 -19.16 -11.34 -1.91
CA GLY A 25 -19.50 -10.22 -1.07
C GLY A 25 -20.13 -9.09 -1.87
N THR A 26 -20.87 -8.25 -1.18
CA THR A 26 -21.31 -6.97 -1.75
C THR A 26 -20.25 -5.93 -1.45
N GLU A 27 -19.56 -5.49 -2.49
CA GLU A 27 -18.64 -4.37 -2.40
C GLU A 27 -19.42 -3.06 -2.45
N THR A 28 -19.28 -2.22 -1.45
CA THR A 28 -19.95 -0.91 -1.41
C THR A 28 -18.95 0.22 -1.23
N LEU A 29 -19.12 1.26 -2.02
CA LEU A 29 -18.46 2.54 -1.84
C LEU A 29 -19.43 3.53 -1.21
N GLY A 30 -19.07 4.09 -0.07
CA GLY A 30 -19.80 5.18 0.56
C GLY A 30 -19.90 6.42 -0.34
N THR A 31 -20.69 7.38 0.07
CA THR A 31 -20.83 8.67 -0.61
C THR A 31 -19.48 9.37 -0.73
N GLN A 32 -19.27 10.09 -1.83
CA GLN A 32 -18.10 10.96 -1.99
C GLN A 32 -18.21 12.20 -1.12
N PHE A 33 -17.16 12.49 -0.37
CA PHE A 33 -17.05 13.71 0.43
C PHE A 33 -15.79 14.49 0.05
N ALA A 34 -15.80 15.79 0.37
CA ALA A 34 -14.60 16.61 0.33
C ALA A 34 -13.62 16.18 1.44
N LEU A 35 -12.33 16.06 1.10
CA LEU A 35 -11.29 15.93 2.11
C LEU A 35 -11.14 17.30 2.82
N PRO A 36 -11.12 17.34 4.15
CA PRO A 36 -10.87 18.60 4.85
C PRO A 36 -9.50 19.18 4.48
N THR A 37 -9.47 20.45 4.15
CA THR A 37 -8.27 21.23 3.85
C THR A 37 -8.35 22.55 4.64
N THR A 38 -7.23 23.23 4.83
CA THR A 38 -7.22 24.49 5.59
C THR A 38 -7.85 25.64 4.80
N SER A 39 -7.81 25.57 3.45
CA SER A 39 -8.33 26.60 2.56
C SER A 39 -8.72 26.03 1.20
N GLY A 40 -9.99 26.14 0.83
CA GLY A 40 -10.50 25.56 -0.43
C GLY A 40 -10.56 24.03 -0.39
N GLN A 41 -10.41 23.34 -1.54
CA GLN A 41 -10.51 21.87 -1.59
C GLN A 41 -9.36 21.21 -2.37
N LYS A 42 -8.36 21.97 -2.82
CA LYS A 42 -7.28 21.44 -3.65
C LYS A 42 -6.23 20.75 -2.81
N ALA A 43 -6.07 19.45 -3.02
CA ALA A 43 -5.05 18.63 -2.40
C ALA A 43 -4.29 17.82 -3.45
N SER A 44 -3.00 17.58 -3.24
CA SER A 44 -2.17 16.74 -4.11
C SER A 44 -1.10 16.01 -3.31
N PHE A 45 -0.42 15.04 -3.91
CA PHE A 45 0.56 14.19 -3.21
C PHE A 45 0.01 13.59 -1.92
N LEU A 46 -1.14 12.91 -2.05
CA LEU A 46 -1.80 12.29 -0.91
C LEU A 46 -1.02 11.06 -0.43
N GLY A 47 -0.91 10.92 0.88
CA GLY A 47 -0.47 9.72 1.58
C GLY A 47 -1.48 9.35 2.64
N GLY A 48 -1.46 8.11 3.11
CA GLY A 48 -2.37 7.68 4.16
C GLY A 48 -1.80 6.55 5.01
N THR A 49 -2.23 6.48 6.26
CA THR A 49 -1.93 5.37 7.17
C THR A 49 -3.02 5.25 8.24
N TYR A 50 -3.01 4.15 8.97
CA TYR A 50 -3.94 3.90 10.05
C TYR A 50 -3.21 3.72 11.38
N ASP A 51 -3.54 4.57 12.36
CA ASP A 51 -3.12 4.41 13.74
C ASP A 51 -4.01 3.35 14.41
N SER A 52 -3.49 2.14 14.49
CA SER A 52 -4.21 1.00 15.08
C SER A 52 -4.33 1.07 16.60
N VAL A 53 -3.53 1.90 17.28
CA VAL A 53 -3.58 2.11 18.73
C VAL A 53 -4.72 3.07 19.08
N ASN A 54 -4.76 4.23 18.45
CA ASN A 54 -5.81 5.24 18.67
C ASN A 54 -7.04 5.03 17.78
N LYS A 55 -7.01 4.07 16.84
CA LYS A 55 -8.08 3.75 15.88
C LYS A 55 -8.47 4.95 15.03
N LYS A 56 -7.47 5.52 14.36
CA LYS A 56 -7.61 6.74 13.56
C LYS A 56 -7.06 6.57 12.16
N ALA A 57 -7.81 7.08 11.19
CA ALA A 57 -7.32 7.32 9.85
C ALA A 57 -6.51 8.61 9.82
N ILE A 58 -5.36 8.58 9.18
CA ILE A 58 -4.51 9.75 8.93
C ILE A 58 -4.36 9.88 7.41
N ILE A 59 -4.64 11.07 6.89
CA ILE A 59 -4.35 11.43 5.51
C ILE A 59 -3.41 12.62 5.51
N THR A 60 -2.33 12.52 4.75
CA THR A 60 -1.35 13.59 4.52
C THR A 60 -1.47 14.08 3.08
N TYR A 61 -1.25 15.36 2.86
CA TYR A 61 -1.36 15.96 1.53
C TYR A 61 -0.63 17.30 1.45
N ARG A 62 -0.36 17.73 0.23
CA ARG A 62 -0.03 19.11 -0.06
C ARG A 62 -1.33 19.91 -0.19
N ASP A 63 -1.55 20.87 0.71
CA ASP A 63 -2.69 21.78 0.63
C ASP A 63 -2.39 22.92 -0.37
N VAL A 64 -2.85 22.74 -1.61
CA VAL A 64 -2.51 23.63 -2.72
C VAL A 64 -3.02 25.07 -2.49
N ASN A 65 -4.18 25.20 -1.86
CA ASN A 65 -4.77 26.52 -1.60
C ASN A 65 -4.14 27.21 -0.37
N ASN A 66 -3.47 26.45 0.50
CA ASN A 66 -2.71 26.98 1.62
C ASN A 66 -1.21 27.05 1.30
N SER A 67 -0.83 27.82 0.30
CA SER A 67 0.57 27.99 -0.14
C SER A 67 1.31 26.69 -0.44
N SER A 68 0.59 25.61 -0.76
CA SER A 68 1.14 24.27 -0.98
C SER A 68 1.84 23.65 0.25
N TYR A 69 1.43 24.04 1.44
CA TYR A 69 1.96 23.54 2.70
C TYR A 69 1.66 22.05 2.89
N GLY A 70 2.60 21.36 3.54
CA GLY A 70 2.40 19.99 4.00
C GLY A 70 1.39 19.93 5.14
N THR A 71 0.30 19.21 4.95
CA THR A 71 -0.84 19.19 5.88
C THR A 71 -1.27 17.76 6.16
N ALA A 72 -1.68 17.49 7.39
CA ALA A 72 -2.27 16.22 7.79
C ALA A 72 -3.64 16.41 8.42
N VAL A 73 -4.52 15.44 8.26
CA VAL A 73 -5.82 15.39 8.94
C VAL A 73 -6.04 14.01 9.55
N VAL A 74 -6.60 13.99 10.76
CA VAL A 74 -6.89 12.77 11.53
C VAL A 74 -8.40 12.61 11.68
N GLY A 75 -8.90 11.39 11.54
CA GLY A 75 -10.33 11.15 11.65
C GLY A 75 -10.71 9.79 12.22
N THR A 76 -11.91 9.71 12.76
CA THR A 76 -12.54 8.46 13.21
C THR A 76 -13.37 7.89 12.07
N VAL A 77 -13.07 6.65 11.68
CA VAL A 77 -13.75 5.98 10.56
C VAL A 77 -15.12 5.47 11.03
N GLY A 78 -16.17 5.95 10.39
CA GLY A 78 -17.54 5.49 10.55
C GLY A 78 -17.94 4.52 9.45
N GLU A 79 -19.21 4.17 9.39
CA GLU A 79 -19.73 3.19 8.44
C GLU A 79 -19.59 3.65 6.97
N ASN A 80 -19.96 4.89 6.68
CA ASN A 80 -19.99 5.44 5.33
C ASN A 80 -19.24 6.77 5.19
N SER A 81 -18.65 7.25 6.27
CA SER A 81 -17.95 8.53 6.31
C SER A 81 -16.88 8.53 7.40
N VAL A 82 -16.05 9.56 7.41
CA VAL A 82 -15.05 9.80 8.45
C VAL A 82 -15.38 11.08 9.19
N THR A 83 -15.36 11.03 10.51
CA THR A 83 -15.45 12.24 11.34
C THR A 83 -14.05 12.80 11.50
N TRP A 84 -13.71 13.79 10.68
CA TRP A 84 -12.41 14.42 10.65
C TRP A 84 -12.26 15.47 11.76
N GLY A 85 -11.04 15.63 12.25
CA GLY A 85 -10.63 16.79 13.04
C GLY A 85 -10.21 17.95 12.14
N THR A 86 -9.62 18.98 12.77
CA THR A 86 -9.07 20.12 12.05
C THR A 86 -7.74 19.73 11.39
N PRO A 87 -7.51 20.08 10.11
CA PRO A 87 -6.23 19.87 9.45
C PRO A 87 -5.09 20.62 10.17
N VAL A 88 -3.93 19.97 10.27
CA VAL A 88 -2.73 20.52 10.95
C VAL A 88 -1.58 20.58 9.95
N VAL A 89 -0.96 21.75 9.81
CA VAL A 89 0.21 21.93 8.96
C VAL A 89 1.42 21.31 9.67
N PHE A 90 2.12 20.40 8.98
CA PHE A 90 3.38 19.80 9.43
C PHE A 90 4.60 20.47 8.81
N GLU A 91 4.42 21.13 7.64
CA GLU A 91 5.46 21.87 6.94
C GLU A 91 4.87 23.16 6.39
N SER A 92 5.38 24.31 6.89
CA SER A 92 4.94 25.65 6.47
C SER A 92 5.68 26.16 5.23
N ALA A 93 6.04 25.23 4.36
CA ALA A 93 6.60 25.49 3.04
C ALA A 93 5.99 24.52 2.03
N GLN A 94 6.26 24.75 0.76
CA GLN A 94 5.79 23.86 -0.28
C GLN A 94 6.42 22.46 -0.11
N SER A 95 5.57 21.45 0.02
CA SER A 95 5.98 20.05 0.15
C SER A 95 5.45 19.21 -0.99
N GLN A 96 6.19 18.16 -1.39
CA GLN A 96 5.79 17.19 -2.41
C GLN A 96 6.14 15.76 -1.98
N TRP A 97 5.62 14.77 -2.70
CA TRP A 97 5.92 13.36 -2.49
C TRP A 97 5.69 12.93 -1.04
N THR A 98 4.56 13.36 -0.45
CA THR A 98 4.24 13.01 0.92
C THR A 98 3.84 11.53 1.01
N SER A 99 4.43 10.82 1.96
CA SER A 99 4.08 9.46 2.33
C SER A 99 4.14 9.33 3.86
N CYS A 100 3.38 8.41 4.43
CA CYS A 100 3.37 8.24 5.89
C CYS A 100 3.18 6.78 6.29
N ALA A 101 3.75 6.43 7.43
CA ALA A 101 3.59 5.13 8.05
C ALA A 101 3.30 5.26 9.56
N PHE A 102 2.61 4.29 10.11
CA PHE A 102 2.35 4.18 11.54
C PHE A 102 3.36 3.24 12.19
N ASP A 103 4.16 3.77 13.11
CA ASP A 103 5.04 3.00 13.99
C ASP A 103 4.21 2.47 15.16
N SER A 104 3.80 1.21 15.06
CA SER A 104 2.96 0.56 16.06
C SER A 104 3.68 0.30 17.39
N THR A 105 5.01 0.24 17.39
CA THR A 105 5.82 0.05 18.62
C THR A 105 5.81 1.29 19.49
N ASN A 106 5.96 2.47 18.88
CA ASN A 106 6.01 3.75 19.57
C ASN A 106 4.67 4.51 19.59
N GLY A 107 3.65 4.02 18.86
CA GLY A 107 2.37 4.69 18.71
C GLY A 107 2.49 6.05 18.02
N LYS A 108 3.33 6.14 16.99
CA LYS A 108 3.64 7.40 16.30
C LYS A 108 3.38 7.29 14.79
N VAL A 109 3.03 8.41 14.19
CA VAL A 109 2.95 8.56 12.74
C VAL A 109 4.21 9.24 12.25
N VAL A 110 4.88 8.65 11.24
CA VAL A 110 6.01 9.31 10.59
C VAL A 110 5.59 9.72 9.20
N ILE A 111 5.75 10.99 8.88
CA ILE A 111 5.48 11.58 7.57
C ILE A 111 6.82 11.92 6.93
N SER A 112 7.06 11.42 5.72
CA SER A 112 8.22 11.76 4.91
C SER A 112 7.79 12.57 3.69
N TYR A 113 8.58 13.58 3.33
CA TYR A 113 8.23 14.50 2.24
C TYR A 113 9.48 15.15 1.64
N GLN A 114 9.32 15.71 0.45
CA GLN A 114 10.30 16.60 -0.15
C GLN A 114 10.03 18.02 0.37
N ASP A 115 11.03 18.60 1.05
CA ASP A 115 10.99 19.97 1.56
C ASP A 115 11.58 20.92 0.52
N GLN A 116 10.70 21.65 -0.18
CA GLN A 116 11.14 22.57 -1.23
C GLN A 116 11.85 23.84 -0.70
N ALA A 117 11.50 24.27 0.51
CA ALA A 117 12.20 25.41 1.13
C ALA A 117 13.61 25.04 1.56
N ASN A 118 13.87 23.76 1.82
CA ASN A 118 15.18 23.23 2.18
C ASN A 118 15.85 22.52 0.99
N SER A 119 15.97 23.18 -0.14
CA SER A 119 16.67 22.68 -1.33
C SER A 119 16.16 21.31 -1.84
N PHE A 120 14.86 21.06 -1.71
CA PHE A 120 14.20 19.80 -2.09
C PHE A 120 14.70 18.56 -1.33
N TYR A 121 15.25 18.75 -0.14
CA TYR A 121 15.78 17.67 0.68
C TYR A 121 14.68 16.71 1.14
N GLY A 122 15.04 15.44 1.27
CA GLY A 122 14.19 14.43 1.89
C GLY A 122 14.14 14.64 3.40
N THR A 123 12.95 14.94 3.93
CA THR A 123 12.70 15.29 5.33
C THR A 123 11.61 14.41 5.91
N SER A 124 11.73 14.05 7.18
CA SER A 124 10.66 13.34 7.92
C SER A 124 10.33 14.06 9.20
N ILE A 125 9.08 13.91 9.64
CA ILE A 125 8.58 14.48 10.90
C ILE A 125 7.75 13.42 11.64
N VAL A 126 7.87 13.39 12.97
CA VAL A 126 7.13 12.46 13.83
C VAL A 126 5.89 13.17 14.37
N GLY A 127 4.74 12.50 14.23
CA GLY A 127 3.45 12.96 14.70
C GLY A 127 2.90 12.12 15.85
N THR A 128 2.29 12.78 16.82
CA THR A 128 1.57 12.17 17.94
C THR A 128 0.09 12.44 17.80
N VAL A 129 -0.70 11.37 17.64
CA VAL A 129 -2.17 11.45 17.51
C VAL A 129 -2.82 11.53 18.88
N SER A 130 -3.76 12.47 19.05
CA SER A 130 -4.60 12.60 20.25
C SER A 130 -6.03 12.97 19.83
N GLY A 131 -7.00 12.11 20.10
CA GLY A 131 -8.34 12.28 19.57
C GLY A 131 -8.33 12.36 18.04
N ASN A 132 -8.96 13.36 17.45
CA ASN A 132 -8.92 13.63 16.01
C ASN A 132 -7.92 14.75 15.65
N SER A 133 -6.86 14.90 16.41
CA SER A 133 -5.80 15.87 16.14
C SER A 133 -4.42 15.19 16.13
N ILE A 134 -3.44 15.86 15.57
CA ILE A 134 -2.03 15.42 15.54
C ILE A 134 -1.14 16.60 15.89
N SER A 135 -0.13 16.35 16.70
CA SER A 135 0.95 17.32 16.98
C SER A 135 2.26 16.78 16.44
N PHE A 136 3.18 17.66 16.10
CA PHE A 136 4.43 17.27 15.42
C PHE A 136 5.65 17.66 16.24
N GLY A 137 6.69 16.82 16.16
CA GLY A 137 8.02 17.10 16.66
C GLY A 137 8.83 17.99 15.71
N THR A 138 10.14 17.93 15.82
CA THR A 138 11.05 18.68 14.94
C THR A 138 11.33 17.88 13.66
N PRO A 139 11.24 18.49 12.46
CA PRO A 139 11.61 17.83 11.22
C PRO A 139 13.08 17.41 11.21
N VAL A 140 13.35 16.23 10.62
CA VAL A 140 14.69 15.66 10.49
C VAL A 140 14.98 15.35 9.03
N VAL A 141 16.07 15.89 8.50
CA VAL A 141 16.53 15.61 7.14
C VAL A 141 17.15 14.21 7.09
N PHE A 142 16.56 13.29 6.29
CA PHE A 142 17.14 11.97 6.06
C PHE A 142 18.06 11.94 4.83
N ARG A 143 17.89 12.91 3.91
CA ARG A 143 18.73 13.04 2.71
C ARG A 143 18.94 14.51 2.36
N SER A 144 20.19 14.97 2.41
CA SER A 144 20.58 16.34 2.07
C SER A 144 20.86 16.53 0.57
N SER A 145 19.94 16.05 -0.27
CA SER A 145 19.88 16.29 -1.72
C SER A 145 18.45 16.19 -2.19
N GLU A 146 18.17 16.64 -3.41
CA GLU A 146 16.84 16.50 -4.00
C GLU A 146 16.37 15.05 -3.92
N THR A 147 15.16 14.85 -3.41
CA THR A 147 14.55 13.56 -3.18
C THR A 147 13.14 13.54 -3.74
N THR A 148 12.85 12.59 -4.64
CA THR A 148 11.53 12.44 -5.28
C THR A 148 11.01 11.01 -5.13
N TYR A 149 9.72 10.79 -5.43
CA TYR A 149 9.09 9.46 -5.35
C TYR A 149 9.25 8.81 -3.97
N ILE A 150 9.12 9.64 -2.92
CA ILE A 150 9.27 9.20 -1.53
C ILE A 150 8.16 8.24 -1.18
N ASP A 151 8.54 7.12 -0.56
CA ASP A 151 7.63 6.20 0.07
C ASP A 151 8.13 5.81 1.45
N THR A 152 7.20 5.55 2.37
CA THR A 152 7.48 5.32 3.79
C THR A 152 6.71 4.11 4.26
N THR A 153 7.42 3.12 4.80
CA THR A 153 6.82 1.93 5.39
C THR A 153 7.41 1.66 6.77
N TYR A 154 6.70 0.87 7.58
CA TYR A 154 7.15 0.46 8.91
C TYR A 154 7.59 -1.00 8.89
N ASP A 155 8.85 -1.25 9.21
CA ASP A 155 9.41 -2.58 9.44
C ASP A 155 9.18 -2.97 10.90
N ALA A 156 8.16 -3.80 11.13
CA ALA A 156 7.76 -4.17 12.48
C ALA A 156 8.77 -5.08 13.18
N SER A 157 9.60 -5.83 12.45
CA SER A 157 10.62 -6.69 13.02
C SER A 157 11.79 -5.91 13.61
N ALA A 158 12.14 -4.81 12.95
CA ALA A 158 13.21 -3.92 13.39
C ALA A 158 12.70 -2.79 14.30
N GLY A 159 11.39 -2.55 14.37
CA GLY A 159 10.81 -1.35 14.98
C GLY A 159 11.31 -0.07 14.31
N ALA A 160 11.45 -0.09 12.99
CA ALA A 160 12.09 0.98 12.23
C ALA A 160 11.19 1.49 11.09
N ILE A 161 11.30 2.76 10.81
CA ILE A 161 10.74 3.38 9.60
C ILE A 161 11.73 3.21 8.46
N VAL A 162 11.26 2.71 7.34
CA VAL A 162 12.02 2.58 6.09
C VAL A 162 11.50 3.60 5.10
N VAL A 163 12.37 4.47 4.62
CA VAL A 163 12.05 5.49 3.61
C VAL A 163 12.86 5.22 2.36
N ASN A 164 12.18 5.07 1.24
CA ASN A 164 12.83 4.91 -0.07
C ASN A 164 12.41 6.03 -1.03
N GLY A 165 13.18 6.19 -2.09
CA GLY A 165 12.91 7.18 -3.12
C GLY A 165 13.99 7.27 -4.18
N SER A 166 13.86 8.24 -5.07
CA SER A 166 14.92 8.65 -5.99
C SER A 166 15.73 9.77 -5.37
N PHE A 167 16.99 9.49 -5.01
CA PHE A 167 17.88 10.40 -4.30
C PHE A 167 18.91 10.97 -5.29
N ALA A 168 18.89 12.27 -5.50
CA ALA A 168 19.84 12.91 -6.42
C ALA A 168 21.30 12.57 -6.05
N GLY A 169 22.07 12.20 -7.04
CA GLY A 169 23.46 11.74 -6.87
C GLY A 169 23.64 10.30 -6.38
N LEU A 170 22.55 9.61 -5.98
CA LEU A 170 22.58 8.20 -5.55
C LEU A 170 21.76 7.29 -6.48
N GLY A 171 20.64 7.77 -6.99
CA GLY A 171 19.66 6.96 -7.71
C GLY A 171 18.56 6.42 -6.78
N GLY A 172 18.12 5.17 -6.98
CA GLY A 172 17.21 4.51 -6.07
C GLY A 172 17.86 4.28 -4.71
N GLY A 173 17.41 5.02 -3.70
CA GLY A 173 17.97 5.02 -2.36
C GLY A 173 16.95 4.62 -1.29
N VAL A 174 17.46 4.05 -0.21
CA VAL A 174 16.67 3.68 0.97
C VAL A 174 17.45 4.03 2.24
N VAL A 175 16.72 4.41 3.28
CA VAL A 175 17.27 4.70 4.61
C VAL A 175 16.32 4.16 5.68
N ALA A 176 16.85 3.68 6.80
CA ALA A 176 16.07 3.27 7.95
C ALA A 176 16.28 4.22 9.12
N GLY A 177 15.22 4.48 9.88
CA GLY A 177 15.25 5.35 11.05
C GLY A 177 14.45 4.77 12.22
N THR A 178 14.92 5.04 13.44
CA THR A 178 14.23 4.65 14.67
C THR A 178 13.62 5.87 15.36
N VAL A 179 12.37 5.72 15.80
CA VAL A 179 11.63 6.78 16.51
C VAL A 179 11.91 6.71 18.00
N SER A 180 12.13 7.87 18.61
CA SER A 180 12.25 8.03 20.07
C SER A 180 11.56 9.32 20.48
N GLY A 181 10.50 9.21 21.30
CA GLY A 181 9.65 10.37 21.61
C GLY A 181 9.04 10.98 20.35
N ASP A 182 9.25 12.26 20.14
CA ASP A 182 8.73 13.01 18.98
C ASP A 182 9.83 13.28 17.92
N SER A 183 10.87 12.46 17.87
CA SER A 183 11.97 12.59 16.93
C SER A 183 12.31 11.23 16.28
N ILE A 184 13.00 11.28 15.14
CA ILE A 184 13.50 10.10 14.42
C ILE A 184 14.99 10.27 14.16
N THR A 185 15.76 9.17 14.30
CA THR A 185 17.18 9.14 13.99
C THR A 185 17.43 8.19 12.84
N PHE A 186 17.99 8.69 11.76
CA PHE A 186 18.27 7.91 10.54
C PHE A 186 19.70 7.38 10.51
N GLY A 187 19.86 6.18 9.93
CA GLY A 187 21.15 5.60 9.59
C GLY A 187 21.69 6.11 8.26
N SER A 188 22.64 5.36 7.70
CA SER A 188 23.19 5.67 6.39
C SER A 188 22.24 5.28 5.25
N THR A 189 22.22 6.09 4.19
CA THR A 189 21.49 5.77 2.96
C THR A 189 22.19 4.65 2.19
N VAL A 190 21.40 3.71 1.64
CA VAL A 190 21.88 2.58 0.84
C VAL A 190 21.27 2.69 -0.55
N GLN A 191 22.07 2.47 -1.60
CA GLN A 191 21.58 2.43 -2.97
C GLN A 191 21.04 1.05 -3.31
N PHE A 192 19.79 0.95 -3.82
CA PHE A 192 19.20 -0.30 -4.26
C PHE A 192 19.05 -0.40 -5.79
N GLY A 193 19.04 0.72 -6.51
CA GLY A 193 18.84 0.75 -7.96
C GLY A 193 19.43 1.96 -8.65
N GLY A 194 19.32 2.00 -9.98
CA GLY A 194 19.85 3.09 -10.78
C GLY A 194 19.07 4.41 -10.64
N THR A 195 17.73 4.36 -10.61
CA THR A 195 16.91 5.58 -10.57
C THR A 195 15.83 5.59 -9.48
N GLY A 196 15.26 4.46 -9.07
CA GLY A 196 14.24 4.38 -8.01
C GLY A 196 12.92 5.13 -8.31
N ILE A 197 12.55 5.28 -9.60
CA ILE A 197 11.33 5.98 -10.00
C ILE A 197 10.10 5.15 -9.61
N TYR A 198 9.08 5.79 -9.05
CA TYR A 198 7.87 5.13 -8.51
C TYR A 198 8.18 4.01 -7.51
N GLY A 199 9.26 4.18 -6.69
CA GLY A 199 9.60 3.22 -5.64
C GLY A 199 8.47 3.13 -4.61
N ARG A 200 7.98 1.90 -4.36
CA ARG A 200 6.98 1.59 -3.33
C ARG A 200 7.46 0.42 -2.51
N ALA A 201 7.16 0.45 -1.23
CA ALA A 201 7.63 -0.56 -0.29
C ALA A 201 6.49 -1.17 0.52
N VAL A 202 6.63 -2.45 0.84
CA VAL A 202 5.74 -3.17 1.74
C VAL A 202 6.56 -4.03 2.71
N TYR A 203 6.11 -4.12 3.96
CA TYR A 203 6.67 -5.03 4.94
C TYR A 203 6.03 -6.42 4.83
N HIS A 204 6.84 -7.47 4.88
CA HIS A 204 6.43 -8.88 4.88
C HIS A 204 6.64 -9.49 6.27
N PRO A 205 5.58 -9.70 7.07
CA PRO A 205 5.73 -10.05 8.48
C PRO A 205 6.31 -11.45 8.73
N GLU A 206 5.99 -12.44 7.88
CA GLU A 206 6.50 -13.81 8.07
C GLU A 206 7.99 -13.92 7.77
N GLU A 207 8.46 -13.24 6.72
CA GLU A 207 9.87 -13.26 6.31
C GLU A 207 10.68 -12.14 6.98
N GLN A 208 10.02 -11.27 7.76
CA GLN A 208 10.62 -10.16 8.51
C GLN A 208 11.54 -9.30 7.64
N CYS A 209 11.05 -8.93 6.47
CA CYS A 209 11.78 -8.12 5.51
C CYS A 209 10.87 -7.07 4.87
N THR A 210 11.48 -6.01 4.36
CA THR A 210 10.81 -4.99 3.55
C THR A 210 11.12 -5.23 2.09
N ILE A 211 10.11 -5.17 1.22
CA ILE A 211 10.26 -5.32 -0.22
C ILE A 211 10.02 -3.98 -0.89
N ILE A 212 10.93 -3.56 -1.78
CA ILE A 212 10.78 -2.36 -2.60
C ILE A 212 10.59 -2.81 -4.05
N ALA A 213 9.53 -2.30 -4.71
CA ALA A 213 9.31 -2.43 -6.14
C ALA A 213 9.45 -1.05 -6.80
N TRP A 214 10.14 -0.96 -7.95
CA TRP A 214 10.36 0.31 -8.63
C TRP A 214 10.53 0.13 -10.13
N ARG A 215 10.43 1.25 -10.87
CA ARG A 215 10.90 1.36 -12.24
C ARG A 215 12.39 1.70 -12.24
N ASP A 216 13.20 0.82 -12.80
CA ASP A 216 14.64 1.05 -12.96
C ASP A 216 14.96 1.46 -14.40
N ASN A 217 15.57 2.62 -14.59
CA ASN A 217 15.94 3.11 -15.91
C ASN A 217 17.39 2.73 -16.32
N ASN A 218 18.12 1.95 -15.51
CA ASN A 218 19.51 1.58 -15.78
C ASN A 218 19.69 0.05 -15.74
N PRO A 219 19.99 -0.63 -16.87
CA PRO A 219 20.24 -0.10 -18.23
C PRO A 219 18.97 0.05 -19.10
N SER A 220 17.79 -0.29 -18.61
CA SER A 220 16.52 -0.21 -19.34
C SER A 220 15.36 -0.01 -18.37
N THR A 221 14.25 0.57 -18.84
CA THR A 221 13.03 0.83 -18.04
C THR A 221 12.34 -0.45 -17.62
N ARG A 222 12.93 -1.20 -16.67
CA ARG A 222 12.39 -2.47 -16.17
C ARG A 222 11.70 -2.33 -14.83
N GLY A 223 10.66 -3.13 -14.64
CA GLY A 223 10.07 -3.35 -13.33
C GLY A 223 11.01 -4.21 -12.47
N SER A 224 11.55 -3.62 -11.41
CA SER A 224 12.54 -4.24 -10.52
C SER A 224 12.00 -4.34 -9.10
N ALA A 225 12.41 -5.36 -8.37
CA ALA A 225 12.12 -5.50 -6.94
C ALA A 225 13.33 -6.04 -6.18
N ILE A 226 13.40 -5.68 -4.91
CA ILE A 226 14.43 -6.17 -3.98
C ILE A 226 13.82 -6.32 -2.59
N ALA A 227 14.19 -7.39 -1.88
CA ALA A 227 13.91 -7.50 -0.45
C ALA A 227 15.12 -7.03 0.34
N LEU A 228 14.88 -6.47 1.52
CA LEU A 228 15.91 -6.02 2.44
C LEU A 228 15.52 -6.35 3.88
N THR A 229 16.52 -6.50 4.73
CA THR A 229 16.34 -6.61 6.18
C THR A 229 16.91 -5.39 6.88
N VAL A 230 16.32 -5.05 8.03
CA VAL A 230 16.73 -3.91 8.86
C VAL A 230 17.14 -4.43 10.24
N SER A 231 18.24 -3.89 10.78
CA SER A 231 18.66 -4.11 12.16
C SER A 231 19.05 -2.78 12.78
N GLY A 232 18.22 -2.28 13.69
CA GLY A 232 18.29 -0.88 14.14
C GLY A 232 18.09 0.07 12.95
N THR A 233 19.14 0.77 12.51
CA THR A 233 19.12 1.62 11.31
C THR A 233 20.01 1.08 10.17
N THR A 234 20.54 -0.13 10.32
CA THR A 234 21.40 -0.76 9.31
C THR A 234 20.55 -1.59 8.35
N ILE A 235 20.71 -1.35 7.06
CA ILE A 235 20.00 -2.04 5.97
C ILE A 235 20.92 -3.03 5.30
N THR A 236 20.43 -4.27 5.10
CA THR A 236 21.09 -5.30 4.30
C THR A 236 20.20 -5.64 3.11
N LEU A 237 20.71 -5.42 1.91
CA LEU A 237 19.99 -5.69 0.67
C LEU A 237 20.11 -7.16 0.26
N GLY A 238 19.02 -7.74 -0.23
CA GLY A 238 19.01 -9.00 -0.94
C GLY A 238 19.41 -8.84 -2.42
N THR A 239 18.99 -9.78 -3.25
CA THR A 239 19.27 -9.75 -4.70
C THR A 239 18.12 -9.07 -5.45
N ARG A 240 18.47 -8.12 -6.33
CA ARG A 240 17.50 -7.49 -7.23
C ARG A 240 16.96 -8.50 -8.24
N VAL A 241 15.65 -8.49 -8.44
CA VAL A 241 14.93 -9.32 -9.41
C VAL A 241 14.03 -8.46 -10.30
N TYR A 242 13.83 -8.85 -11.54
CA TYR A 242 12.88 -8.21 -12.45
C TYR A 242 11.52 -8.89 -12.36
N TYR A 243 10.48 -8.17 -11.89
CA TYR A 243 9.15 -8.76 -11.70
C TYR A 243 8.33 -8.89 -12.99
N LEU A 244 8.67 -8.12 -14.02
CA LEU A 244 8.04 -8.17 -15.35
C LEU A 244 8.98 -8.79 -16.42
N GLY A 245 9.99 -9.55 -16.01
CA GLY A 245 10.98 -10.13 -16.91
C GLY A 245 11.74 -9.06 -17.72
N ALA A 246 11.66 -9.12 -19.06
CA ALA A 246 12.25 -8.12 -19.95
C ALA A 246 11.33 -6.90 -20.19
N GLY A 247 10.11 -6.92 -19.63
CA GLY A 247 9.10 -5.90 -19.84
C GLY A 247 9.42 -4.57 -19.18
N GLN A 248 8.92 -3.50 -19.78
CA GLN A 248 8.97 -2.15 -19.22
C GLN A 248 7.75 -1.95 -18.32
N ALA A 249 7.98 -1.63 -17.05
CA ALA A 249 6.94 -1.27 -16.10
C ALA A 249 6.95 0.23 -15.81
N ASN A 250 5.80 0.79 -15.54
CA ASN A 250 5.64 2.18 -15.12
C ASN A 250 4.61 2.26 -14.01
N GLN A 251 4.71 3.29 -13.15
CA GLN A 251 3.71 3.60 -12.12
C GLN A 251 3.28 2.35 -11.32
N ASN A 252 4.26 1.67 -10.74
CA ASN A 252 4.01 0.48 -9.94
C ASN A 252 3.62 0.82 -8.51
N ASP A 253 2.90 -0.11 -7.88
CA ASP A 253 2.67 -0.16 -6.45
C ASP A 253 2.69 -1.62 -5.97
N ILE A 254 2.83 -1.84 -4.65
CA ILE A 254 3.04 -3.16 -4.06
C ILE A 254 2.24 -3.31 -2.76
N ALA A 255 1.62 -4.47 -2.56
CA ALA A 255 0.92 -4.83 -1.34
C ALA A 255 1.31 -6.24 -0.87
N TYR A 256 1.09 -6.48 0.43
CA TYR A 256 1.18 -7.81 1.04
C TYR A 256 -0.21 -8.36 1.32
N ASP A 257 -0.46 -9.60 0.89
CA ASP A 257 -1.68 -10.34 1.21
C ASP A 257 -1.45 -11.25 2.42
N SER A 258 -2.16 -10.96 3.50
CA SER A 258 -2.01 -11.66 4.78
C SER A 258 -2.54 -13.10 4.77
N ASP A 259 -3.40 -13.49 3.83
CA ASP A 259 -3.95 -14.85 3.74
C ASP A 259 -2.99 -15.78 2.98
N SER A 260 -2.64 -15.42 1.77
CA SER A 260 -1.73 -16.23 0.93
C SER A 260 -0.25 -16.09 1.29
N LYS A 261 0.14 -15.12 2.13
CA LYS A 261 1.53 -14.76 2.46
C LYS A 261 2.33 -14.38 1.22
N LYS A 262 1.68 -13.69 0.29
CA LYS A 262 2.27 -13.25 -0.98
C LYS A 262 2.32 -11.73 -1.07
N ILE A 263 3.22 -11.25 -1.91
CA ILE A 263 3.18 -9.86 -2.36
C ILE A 263 2.50 -9.79 -3.73
N VAL A 264 1.83 -8.68 -3.98
CA VAL A 264 1.22 -8.37 -5.27
C VAL A 264 1.78 -7.04 -5.74
N ILE A 265 2.37 -7.02 -6.93
CA ILE A 265 2.78 -5.79 -7.61
C ILE A 265 1.78 -5.50 -8.71
N VAL A 266 1.30 -4.28 -8.78
CA VAL A 266 0.52 -3.76 -9.92
C VAL A 266 1.36 -2.75 -10.68
N CYS A 267 1.25 -2.75 -12.01
CA CYS A 267 1.99 -1.81 -12.85
C CYS A 267 1.30 -1.55 -14.18
N ARG A 268 1.65 -0.44 -14.79
CA ARG A 268 1.39 -0.22 -16.21
C ARG A 268 2.45 -0.95 -17.03
N ASP A 269 2.01 -1.93 -17.80
CA ASP A 269 2.86 -2.72 -18.69
C ASP A 269 3.04 -2.01 -20.02
N GLU A 270 4.19 -1.37 -20.21
CA GLU A 270 4.50 -0.58 -21.41
C GLU A 270 4.76 -1.45 -22.65
N VAL A 271 5.08 -2.73 -22.45
CA VAL A 271 5.27 -3.69 -23.58
C VAL A 271 3.92 -4.17 -24.08
N ASN A 272 2.95 -4.32 -23.19
CA ASN A 272 1.60 -4.76 -23.50
C ASN A 272 0.64 -3.57 -23.70
N THR A 273 1.04 -2.62 -24.52
CA THR A 273 0.21 -1.47 -24.96
C THR A 273 -0.37 -0.66 -23.78
N THR A 274 0.40 -0.46 -22.72
CA THR A 274 0.03 0.29 -21.50
C THR A 274 -1.10 -0.36 -20.67
N TYR A 275 -1.31 -1.66 -20.81
CA TYR A 275 -2.30 -2.41 -20.04
C TYR A 275 -1.96 -2.43 -18.56
N GLY A 276 -2.99 -2.60 -17.74
CA GLY A 276 -2.81 -2.85 -16.31
C GLY A 276 -2.46 -4.32 -16.04
N SER A 277 -1.29 -4.56 -15.47
CA SER A 277 -0.80 -5.89 -15.11
C SER A 277 -0.57 -6.04 -13.62
N SER A 278 -0.87 -7.21 -13.08
CA SER A 278 -0.60 -7.60 -11.70
C SER A 278 0.29 -8.84 -11.66
N ILE A 279 1.21 -8.89 -10.72
CA ILE A 279 2.20 -9.97 -10.60
C ILE A 279 2.25 -10.44 -9.15
N VAL A 280 2.03 -11.73 -8.91
CA VAL A 280 2.15 -12.33 -7.58
C VAL A 280 3.59 -12.73 -7.33
N GLY A 281 4.13 -12.29 -6.19
CA GLY A 281 5.48 -12.62 -5.75
C GLY A 281 5.48 -13.52 -4.50
N THR A 282 6.41 -14.46 -4.49
CA THR A 282 6.74 -15.28 -3.31
C THR A 282 8.04 -14.78 -2.72
N VAL A 283 8.06 -14.61 -1.40
CA VAL A 283 9.23 -14.19 -0.62
C VAL A 283 9.71 -15.37 0.20
N SER A 284 11.03 -15.57 0.29
CA SER A 284 11.68 -16.53 1.19
C SER A 284 13.00 -15.94 1.67
N GLY A 285 13.04 -15.51 2.91
CA GLY A 285 14.07 -14.62 3.43
C GLY A 285 14.15 -13.33 2.60
N THR A 286 15.28 -13.09 1.94
CA THR A 286 15.44 -11.96 1.00
C THR A 286 15.41 -12.38 -0.48
N THR A 287 14.98 -13.60 -0.77
CA THR A 287 14.84 -14.10 -2.14
C THR A 287 13.42 -13.88 -2.65
N LEU A 288 13.31 -13.28 -3.84
CA LEU A 288 12.04 -13.00 -4.50
C LEU A 288 11.89 -13.87 -5.74
N THR A 289 10.70 -14.43 -5.93
CA THR A 289 10.30 -15.10 -7.17
C THR A 289 8.93 -14.60 -7.61
N PHE A 290 8.76 -14.39 -8.91
CA PHE A 290 7.54 -13.81 -9.46
C PHE A 290 6.86 -14.77 -10.44
N ALA A 291 5.52 -14.82 -10.35
CA ALA A 291 4.68 -15.53 -11.30
C ALA A 291 4.53 -14.76 -12.61
N SER A 292 3.88 -15.40 -13.60
CA SER A 292 3.52 -14.71 -14.84
C SER A 292 2.53 -13.58 -14.57
N PRO A 293 2.64 -12.43 -15.29
CA PRO A 293 1.72 -11.33 -15.16
C PRO A 293 0.28 -11.72 -15.50
N VAL A 294 -0.68 -11.16 -14.76
CA VAL A 294 -2.12 -11.26 -15.03
C VAL A 294 -2.65 -9.87 -15.37
N THR A 295 -3.25 -9.72 -16.55
CA THR A 295 -3.87 -8.46 -16.97
C THR A 295 -5.15 -8.21 -16.18
N PHE A 296 -5.24 -7.11 -15.43
CA PHE A 296 -6.45 -6.70 -14.72
C PHE A 296 -7.29 -5.71 -15.53
N GLN A 297 -6.68 -5.02 -16.51
CA GLN A 297 -7.35 -4.08 -17.41
C GLN A 297 -6.68 -4.15 -18.79
N SER A 298 -7.49 -4.49 -19.81
CA SER A 298 -7.05 -4.58 -21.22
C SER A 298 -7.19 -3.25 -21.97
N GLY A 299 -6.79 -2.17 -21.33
CA GLY A 299 -6.77 -0.82 -21.83
C GLY A 299 -5.71 -0.01 -21.11
N ALA A 300 -5.43 1.20 -21.60
CA ALA A 300 -4.44 2.07 -20.96
C ALA A 300 -4.87 2.43 -19.54
N VAL A 301 -3.94 2.25 -18.60
CA VAL A 301 -4.12 2.60 -17.18
C VAL A 301 -3.06 3.60 -16.74
N ASP A 302 -3.36 4.33 -15.68
CA ASP A 302 -2.42 5.26 -15.05
C ASP A 302 -2.64 5.28 -13.52
N TRP A 303 -1.69 5.83 -12.77
CA TRP A 303 -1.80 6.15 -11.35
C TRP A 303 -2.48 5.07 -10.49
N MET A 304 -1.77 3.98 -10.27
CA MET A 304 -2.27 2.86 -9.47
C MET A 304 -1.86 2.99 -8.01
N GLY A 305 -2.74 2.49 -7.14
CA GLY A 305 -2.45 2.22 -5.74
C GLY A 305 -3.01 0.86 -5.36
N ILE A 306 -2.32 0.12 -4.52
CA ILE A 306 -2.76 -1.19 -4.01
C ILE A 306 -2.47 -1.31 -2.51
N GLU A 307 -3.37 -1.95 -1.77
CA GLU A 307 -3.23 -2.20 -0.34
C GLU A 307 -3.67 -3.63 -0.02
N GLY A 308 -3.02 -4.27 0.96
CA GLY A 308 -3.43 -5.56 1.48
C GLY A 308 -4.73 -5.45 2.26
N TRP A 309 -5.67 -6.37 2.03
CA TRP A 309 -6.90 -6.41 2.80
C TRP A 309 -6.70 -7.22 4.08
N PHE A 310 -7.16 -6.70 5.22
CA PHE A 310 -6.90 -7.26 6.55
C PHE A 310 -7.43 -8.68 6.79
N THR A 311 -8.39 -9.15 6.00
CA THR A 311 -8.92 -10.53 6.03
C THR A 311 -8.49 -11.38 4.84
N GLY A 312 -7.42 -10.98 4.14
CA GLY A 312 -6.88 -11.63 2.94
C GLY A 312 -7.34 -10.98 1.65
N GLY A 313 -6.54 -11.13 0.60
CA GLY A 313 -6.69 -10.45 -0.67
C GLY A 313 -6.08 -9.05 -0.69
N VAL A 314 -6.27 -8.36 -1.78
CA VAL A 314 -5.78 -7.00 -2.01
C VAL A 314 -6.86 -6.13 -2.62
N VAL A 315 -6.81 -4.84 -2.34
CA VAL A 315 -7.68 -3.85 -2.97
C VAL A 315 -6.83 -2.84 -3.73
N MET A 316 -7.24 -2.48 -4.94
CA MET A 316 -6.49 -1.53 -5.75
C MET A 316 -7.40 -0.47 -6.36
N THR A 317 -6.82 0.70 -6.65
CA THR A 317 -7.40 1.68 -7.56
C THR A 317 -6.49 1.97 -8.72
N TYR A 318 -7.07 2.37 -9.83
CA TYR A 318 -6.34 2.82 -11.02
C TYR A 318 -7.17 3.79 -11.83
N ASP A 319 -6.50 4.64 -12.61
CA ASP A 319 -7.12 5.44 -13.65
C ASP A 319 -7.33 4.60 -14.89
N ASP A 320 -8.59 4.37 -15.25
CA ASP A 320 -8.96 3.74 -16.50
C ASP A 320 -9.02 4.78 -17.63
N GLN A 321 -7.90 4.96 -18.33
CA GLN A 321 -7.80 5.90 -19.44
C GLN A 321 -8.65 5.47 -20.63
N SER A 322 -8.92 4.17 -20.78
CA SER A 322 -9.77 3.63 -21.84
C SER A 322 -11.25 3.97 -21.67
N SER A 323 -11.66 4.29 -20.44
CA SER A 323 -13.04 4.63 -20.05
C SER A 323 -13.21 6.12 -19.68
N GLY A 324 -12.35 7.00 -20.17
CA GLY A 324 -12.44 8.44 -19.92
C GLY A 324 -11.79 8.91 -18.64
N ASN A 325 -10.71 8.27 -18.20
CA ASN A 325 -9.94 8.55 -16.99
C ASN A 325 -10.76 8.41 -15.70
N LYS A 326 -11.54 7.34 -15.61
CA LYS A 326 -12.29 7.02 -14.39
C LYS A 326 -11.39 6.39 -13.34
N ILE A 327 -11.55 6.80 -12.09
CA ILE A 327 -10.96 6.02 -10.99
C ILE A 327 -11.81 4.78 -10.77
N THR A 328 -11.18 3.63 -10.91
CA THR A 328 -11.81 2.33 -10.69
C THR A 328 -11.15 1.62 -9.53
N LEU A 329 -11.94 1.03 -8.62
CA LEU A 329 -11.48 0.17 -7.54
C LEU A 329 -11.76 -1.29 -7.90
N LYS A 330 -10.82 -2.19 -7.62
CA LYS A 330 -11.00 -3.64 -7.72
C LYS A 330 -10.49 -4.33 -6.47
N TYR A 331 -11.17 -5.41 -6.09
CA TYR A 331 -10.69 -6.37 -5.09
C TYR A 331 -10.11 -7.60 -5.80
N GLY A 332 -8.98 -8.09 -5.31
CA GLY A 332 -8.28 -9.26 -5.85
C GLY A 332 -8.08 -10.34 -4.79
N THR A 333 -8.29 -11.59 -5.19
CA THR A 333 -8.02 -12.77 -4.36
C THR A 333 -6.86 -13.56 -4.95
N ILE A 334 -5.97 -14.07 -4.10
CA ILE A 334 -4.78 -14.81 -4.49
C ILE A 334 -4.99 -16.29 -4.19
N SER A 335 -4.76 -17.14 -5.18
CA SER A 335 -4.72 -18.60 -5.03
C SER A 335 -3.42 -19.14 -5.61
N GLY A 336 -2.61 -19.73 -4.76
CA GLY A 336 -1.26 -20.15 -5.11
C GLY A 336 -0.39 -18.98 -5.58
N THR A 337 -0.11 -18.90 -6.88
CA THR A 337 0.65 -17.81 -7.51
C THR A 337 -0.16 -17.03 -8.54
N THR A 338 -1.48 -17.21 -8.53
CA THR A 338 -2.38 -16.52 -9.46
C THR A 338 -3.29 -15.58 -8.69
N ILE A 339 -3.57 -14.40 -9.26
CA ILE A 339 -4.54 -13.45 -8.74
C ILE A 339 -5.77 -13.40 -9.65
N SER A 340 -6.95 -13.36 -9.04
CA SER A 340 -8.24 -13.14 -9.70
C SER A 340 -8.85 -11.84 -9.24
N TRP A 341 -9.25 -10.99 -10.18
CA TRP A 341 -9.83 -9.69 -9.91
C TRP A 341 -11.35 -9.70 -10.05
N GLY A 342 -12.04 -9.10 -9.09
CA GLY A 342 -13.47 -8.84 -9.14
C GLY A 342 -13.87 -7.80 -10.20
N THR A 343 -15.17 -7.54 -10.29
CA THR A 343 -15.71 -6.47 -11.13
C THR A 343 -15.29 -5.11 -10.57
N GLY A 344 -14.87 -4.19 -11.44
CA GLY A 344 -14.46 -2.85 -11.01
C GLY A 344 -15.64 -2.01 -10.51
N LEU A 345 -15.43 -1.30 -9.39
CA LEU A 345 -16.33 -0.28 -8.87
C LEU A 345 -15.85 1.10 -9.30
N GLU A 346 -16.74 1.92 -9.84
CA GLU A 346 -16.42 3.30 -10.17
C GLU A 346 -16.31 4.15 -8.89
N VAL A 347 -15.11 4.63 -8.60
CA VAL A 347 -14.85 5.58 -7.51
C VAL A 347 -15.18 7.00 -7.92
N TYR A 348 -14.80 7.37 -9.15
CA TYR A 348 -15.04 8.69 -9.70
C TYR A 348 -15.15 8.64 -11.23
N SER A 349 -16.16 9.35 -11.80
CA SER A 349 -16.48 9.33 -13.24
C SER A 349 -15.91 10.51 -14.03
N GLY A 350 -15.28 11.47 -13.38
CA GLY A 350 -14.70 12.64 -14.04
C GLY A 350 -13.28 12.39 -14.54
N THR A 351 -12.76 13.31 -15.35
CA THR A 351 -11.34 13.33 -15.70
C THR A 351 -10.53 13.69 -14.46
N GLY A 352 -10.19 12.68 -13.67
CA GLY A 352 -9.33 12.85 -12.52
C GLY A 352 -7.87 12.91 -12.95
N ASN A 353 -7.12 13.85 -12.43
CA ASN A 353 -5.66 13.79 -12.49
C ASN A 353 -5.21 13.14 -11.18
N ASN A 354 -5.27 11.81 -11.13
CA ASN A 354 -5.25 11.04 -9.89
C ASN A 354 -3.87 10.72 -9.36
N GLY A 355 -2.91 11.49 -9.71
CA GLY A 355 -1.50 11.32 -9.44
C GLY A 355 -1.08 10.69 -8.11
N TYR A 356 -1.95 10.69 -7.10
CA TYR A 356 -1.67 10.13 -5.79
C TYR A 356 -2.97 9.80 -5.06
N THR A 357 -3.05 8.57 -4.56
CA THR A 357 -4.09 8.14 -3.63
C THR A 357 -3.49 7.98 -2.24
N GLY A 358 -4.19 8.45 -1.22
CA GLY A 358 -3.86 8.16 0.18
C GLY A 358 -4.79 7.07 0.70
N TRP A 359 -4.22 6.02 1.27
CA TRP A 359 -4.93 4.87 1.79
C TRP A 359 -4.83 4.82 3.30
N SER A 360 -5.95 4.56 3.98
CA SER A 360 -5.94 4.32 5.40
C SER A 360 -6.86 3.12 5.71
N MET A 361 -6.23 1.97 5.97
CA MET A 361 -6.93 0.71 6.26
C MET A 361 -7.31 0.65 7.73
N ALA A 362 -8.57 0.94 8.04
CA ALA A 362 -9.13 0.83 9.37
C ALA A 362 -9.45 -0.64 9.70
N THR A 363 -8.45 -1.37 10.15
CA THR A 363 -8.50 -2.82 10.38
C THR A 363 -9.48 -3.24 11.48
N ASP A 364 -9.68 -2.41 12.48
CA ASP A 364 -10.58 -2.69 13.61
C ASP A 364 -12.07 -2.62 13.24
N VAL A 365 -12.42 -1.90 12.18
CA VAL A 365 -13.80 -1.75 11.68
C VAL A 365 -13.98 -2.33 10.27
N GLY A 366 -12.92 -2.91 9.69
CA GLY A 366 -12.98 -3.57 8.39
C GLY A 366 -13.31 -2.63 7.23
N ARG A 367 -12.70 -1.45 7.20
CA ARG A 367 -12.99 -0.42 6.20
C ARG A 367 -11.72 0.23 5.67
N LEU A 368 -11.79 0.69 4.43
CA LEU A 368 -10.72 1.47 3.82
C LEU A 368 -11.21 2.90 3.57
N VAL A 369 -10.47 3.85 4.09
CA VAL A 369 -10.61 5.26 3.68
C VAL A 369 -9.72 5.47 2.47
N LEU A 370 -10.33 5.75 1.34
CA LEU A 370 -9.67 6.07 0.09
C LEU A 370 -9.75 7.58 -0.14
N ALA A 371 -8.64 8.27 0.00
CA ALA A 371 -8.49 9.67 -0.38
C ALA A 371 -7.89 9.77 -1.79
N TYR A 372 -8.41 10.65 -2.62
CA TYR A 372 -7.98 10.79 -4.01
C TYR A 372 -8.18 12.22 -4.51
N ASN A 373 -7.55 12.50 -5.63
CA ASN A 373 -7.67 13.78 -6.31
C ASN A 373 -8.72 13.68 -7.42
N ALA A 374 -9.78 14.50 -7.34
CA ALA A 374 -10.83 14.60 -8.34
C ALA A 374 -10.81 16.01 -8.94
N ASN A 375 -10.33 16.19 -10.16
CA ASN A 375 -10.18 17.50 -10.82
C ASN A 375 -9.38 18.52 -9.96
N SER A 376 -8.29 18.09 -9.35
CA SER A 376 -7.47 18.85 -8.42
C SER A 376 -8.07 19.03 -7.01
N ASP A 377 -9.32 18.65 -6.77
CA ASP A 377 -9.93 18.66 -5.45
C ASP A 377 -9.63 17.38 -4.68
N GLY A 378 -9.25 17.51 -3.41
CA GLY A 378 -9.15 16.40 -2.48
C GLY A 378 -10.54 15.84 -2.13
N LYS A 379 -10.76 14.58 -2.41
CA LYS A 379 -12.00 13.85 -2.08
C LYS A 379 -11.65 12.58 -1.33
N TYR A 380 -12.65 12.02 -0.64
CA TYR A 380 -12.52 10.69 -0.05
C TYR A 380 -13.83 9.92 -0.14
N ARG A 381 -13.71 8.59 -0.06
CA ARG A 381 -14.79 7.64 0.14
C ARG A 381 -14.40 6.61 1.19
N VAL A 382 -15.38 5.98 1.80
CA VAL A 382 -15.18 4.80 2.64
C VAL A 382 -15.59 3.57 1.83
N TYR A 383 -14.64 2.66 1.62
CA TYR A 383 -14.94 1.35 1.04
C TYR A 383 -15.27 0.37 2.17
N ASN A 384 -16.43 -0.23 2.07
CA ASN A 384 -16.98 -1.12 3.06
C ASN A 384 -17.50 -2.40 2.39
N PRO A 385 -16.64 -3.36 2.12
CA PRO A 385 -17.07 -4.64 1.57
C PRO A 385 -17.65 -5.51 2.68
N THR A 386 -18.81 -6.08 2.44
CA THR A 386 -19.35 -7.18 3.24
C THR A 386 -18.98 -8.49 2.54
N PHE A 387 -17.85 -9.09 2.92
CA PHE A 387 -17.52 -10.43 2.47
C PHE A 387 -18.26 -11.44 3.34
N THR A 388 -19.21 -12.15 2.76
CA THR A 388 -19.75 -13.37 3.35
C THR A 388 -18.84 -14.53 2.92
N SER A 389 -18.06 -15.05 3.86
CA SER A 389 -17.44 -16.36 3.65
C SER A 389 -18.58 -17.38 3.64
N SER A 390 -19.01 -17.82 2.48
CA SER A 390 -19.79 -19.04 2.40
C SER A 390 -18.84 -20.23 2.58
N SER A 391 -18.48 -20.53 3.83
CA SER A 391 -18.03 -21.88 4.14
C SER A 391 -19.22 -22.77 3.88
N THR A 392 -19.24 -23.40 2.71
CA THR A 392 -20.22 -24.44 2.44
C THR A 392 -20.00 -25.53 3.48
N ASN A 393 -20.86 -25.53 4.51
CA ASN A 393 -21.09 -26.62 5.44
C ASN A 393 -20.04 -26.96 6.50
N LEU A 394 -19.18 -26.05 6.95
CA LEU A 394 -18.46 -26.24 8.22
C LEU A 394 -19.34 -25.82 9.39
N THR A 395 -20.26 -26.66 9.78
CA THR A 395 -20.83 -26.61 11.13
C THR A 395 -19.89 -27.34 12.09
N SER A 396 -19.84 -26.94 13.35
CA SER A 396 -19.06 -27.66 14.39
C SER A 396 -19.42 -29.16 14.50
N GLU A 397 -20.55 -29.56 13.95
CA GLU A 397 -21.04 -30.94 13.91
C GLU A 397 -20.43 -31.75 12.75
N ASN A 398 -19.89 -31.12 11.71
CA ASN A 398 -19.39 -31.77 10.48
C ASN A 398 -17.85 -31.78 10.40
N TYR A 399 -17.14 -31.16 11.34
CA TYR A 399 -15.67 -31.14 11.33
C TYR A 399 -15.10 -32.40 11.93
N ILE A 400 -14.44 -33.23 11.11
CA ILE A 400 -13.88 -34.52 11.58
C ILE A 400 -12.36 -34.53 11.60
N GLY A 401 -11.68 -33.55 11.05
CA GLY A 401 -10.23 -33.46 11.14
C GLY A 401 -9.50 -33.21 9.82
N ILE A 402 -8.20 -33.34 9.87
CA ILE A 402 -7.28 -33.16 8.74
C ILE A 402 -6.88 -34.52 8.21
N ALA A 403 -6.94 -34.76 6.91
CA ALA A 403 -6.46 -36.00 6.32
C ALA A 403 -4.94 -36.18 6.58
N LYS A 404 -4.57 -37.20 7.32
CA LYS A 404 -3.16 -37.57 7.57
C LYS A 404 -2.71 -38.56 6.51
N GLY A 405 -2.16 -38.06 5.40
CA GLY A 405 -1.53 -38.91 4.38
C GLY A 405 -2.49 -39.85 3.64
N ALA A 406 -2.06 -40.38 2.51
CA ALA A 406 -2.70 -41.54 1.93
C ALA A 406 -2.46 -42.73 2.87
N ALA A 407 -3.51 -43.43 3.26
CA ALA A 407 -3.34 -44.75 3.89
C ALA A 407 -2.55 -45.63 2.90
N ALA A 408 -1.38 -46.11 3.34
CA ALA A 408 -0.76 -47.21 2.61
C ALA A 408 -1.67 -48.43 2.76
N ASP A 409 -1.96 -49.10 1.66
CA ASP A 409 -2.67 -50.37 1.63
C ASP A 409 -1.92 -51.42 2.43
#